data_ad77385aa636c278f3ee909fd7694f85
#
_entry.id   ad77385aa636c278f3ee909fd7694f85
#
_cell.length_a   1.000
_cell.length_b   1.000
_cell.length_c   1.000
_cell.angle_alpha   90.00
_cell.angle_beta   90.00
_cell.angle_gamma   90.00
#
_symmetry.space_group_name_H-M   'P 1'
#
loop_
_entity.id
_entity.type
_entity.pdbx_description
1 polymer ?
#
loop_
_entity_poly.entity_id
_entity_poly.type
_entity_poly.pdbx_seq_one_letter_code
_entity_poly.pdbx_strand_id
1 'polypeptide(L)'
;MIDQNGNETWNSGSQDSLVFYNTDKYGRFFGAKFIGNEFENNFPGIKFSFEDGIQWQEPGENFIHHDMFQLPNGNYIGLGTSYQQGPIPIGPWTPLFQGLGYVADGEEIEFDWMGDKIIEWDAETKEEVWTWDVFDHFSMMDYDQLGGIWFEAYSTNRFDWTHGNALWFDEDDSAIYLSSRHLNRITKIAYPSGDVIWNLGYELGSGDIDCGQDIGFSFQHSLQKLSNGNILTFDNGNLSRELLNQDEKTSRSIEIDITETDEGCQASLAWEYVLPEELYGYLSGNTQKLDNGNYLSTTIGSGGTSIEVDSNGTEVWEANYNLQLPDGLVYRAMRIPGIFPIAYSLIFPQFENSLSQMTIETDVLEVLIKNNGDYTQLFNYTLDVNQNQNGYDVVFTIIPEHHPDSEKTVSFSIVDPNNNLSLENYESGFTLDSNETIELFLNSASMKINENELISNFSLGAPYPNPFNPQVNFDLTISTMEEIEINIYDLQGHKVENIYSGMLLEGQYTFDWNARNISTGIYIVRCETENYSENQKIFLIK
;
A
#
# COMPACT_ATOMS: atom_id res chain seq x y z
N MET A 1 -6.55 3.19 13.52
CA MET A 1 -5.22 2.62 13.18
C MET A 1 -4.53 2.17 14.44
N ILE A 2 -3.76 1.12 14.36
CA ILE A 2 -2.97 0.59 15.47
C ILE A 2 -1.50 0.44 15.04
N ASP A 3 -0.58 0.57 15.99
CA ASP A 3 0.81 0.19 15.77
C ASP A 3 1.00 -1.33 15.89
N GLN A 4 2.20 -1.82 15.63
CA GLN A 4 2.53 -3.26 15.73
C GLN A 4 2.42 -3.84 17.16
N ASN A 5 2.25 -3.00 18.19
CA ASN A 5 2.05 -3.41 19.58
C ASN A 5 0.56 -3.37 19.98
N GLY A 6 -0.34 -3.03 19.04
CA GLY A 6 -1.76 -2.91 19.28
C GLY A 6 -2.21 -1.59 19.91
N ASN A 7 -1.33 -0.59 20.01
CA ASN A 7 -1.73 0.72 20.51
C ASN A 7 -2.47 1.49 19.42
N GLU A 8 -3.61 2.06 19.77
CA GLU A 8 -4.31 2.97 18.86
C GLU A 8 -3.47 4.22 18.61
N THR A 9 -3.16 4.48 17.35
CA THR A 9 -2.39 5.65 16.90
C THR A 9 -3.30 6.72 16.32
N TRP A 10 -4.43 6.32 15.75
CA TRP A 10 -5.42 7.23 15.18
C TRP A 10 -6.77 6.53 14.96
N ASN A 11 -7.86 7.30 15.07
CA ASN A 11 -9.18 6.95 14.54
C ASN A 11 -9.88 8.21 14.01
N SER A 12 -10.80 8.05 13.06
CA SER A 12 -11.54 9.15 12.45
C SER A 12 -12.56 9.79 13.40
N GLY A 13 -12.78 9.18 14.57
CA GLY A 13 -13.85 9.59 15.48
C GLY A 13 -15.24 9.11 15.05
N SER A 14 -16.14 9.00 16.00
CA SER A 14 -17.50 8.46 15.77
C SER A 14 -18.41 9.38 14.95
N GLN A 15 -17.99 10.59 14.63
CA GLN A 15 -18.81 11.57 13.91
C GLN A 15 -18.44 11.73 12.44
N ASP A 16 -17.29 11.23 12.02
CA ASP A 16 -16.82 11.45 10.66
C ASP A 16 -17.45 10.52 9.64
N SER A 17 -17.97 9.38 10.09
CA SER A 17 -18.67 8.41 9.23
C SER A 17 -17.89 8.04 7.96
N LEU A 18 -16.59 7.79 8.12
CA LEU A 18 -15.69 7.44 7.03
C LEU A 18 -15.42 5.93 7.02
N VAL A 19 -15.43 5.33 5.84
CA VAL A 19 -14.99 3.94 5.61
C VAL A 19 -13.89 3.95 4.59
N PHE A 20 -12.72 3.42 4.93
CA PHE A 20 -11.61 3.29 4.01
C PHE A 20 -11.55 1.87 3.45
N TYR A 21 -11.56 1.78 2.14
CA TYR A 21 -11.48 0.52 1.40
C TYR A 21 -10.06 0.20 0.98
N ASN A 22 -9.27 1.24 0.68
CA ASN A 22 -7.94 1.09 0.16
C ASN A 22 -6.99 2.16 0.72
N THR A 23 -5.70 1.89 0.64
CA THR A 23 -4.64 2.84 0.98
C THR A 23 -3.46 2.59 0.03
N ASP A 24 -2.78 3.63 -0.34
CA ASP A 24 -1.53 3.48 -1.08
C ASP A 24 -0.31 3.44 -0.15
N LYS A 25 0.84 3.15 -0.72
CA LYS A 25 2.11 3.11 0.03
C LYS A 25 2.54 4.45 0.64
N TYR A 26 1.89 5.53 0.26
CA TYR A 26 2.17 6.88 0.78
C TYR A 26 1.24 7.28 1.94
N GLY A 27 0.35 6.38 2.39
CA GLY A 27 -0.59 6.65 3.48
C GLY A 27 -1.76 7.55 3.08
N ARG A 28 -2.10 7.63 1.78
CA ARG A 28 -3.35 8.24 1.33
C ARG A 28 -4.46 7.20 1.40
N PHE A 29 -5.64 7.61 1.82
CA PHE A 29 -6.78 6.72 2.03
C PHE A 29 -7.86 6.97 1.01
N PHE A 30 -8.42 5.89 0.51
CA PHE A 30 -9.52 5.89 -0.45
C PHE A 30 -10.68 5.10 0.12
N GLY A 31 -11.88 5.63 -0.01
CA GLY A 31 -13.04 4.98 0.55
C GLY A 31 -14.32 5.76 0.29
N ALA A 32 -15.24 5.75 1.25
CA ALA A 32 -16.51 6.44 1.14
C ALA A 32 -16.86 7.20 2.42
N LYS A 33 -17.65 8.26 2.24
CA LYS A 33 -18.25 9.01 3.34
C LYS A 33 -19.72 8.65 3.46
N PHE A 34 -20.13 8.17 4.64
CA PHE A 34 -21.53 7.97 4.92
C PHE A 34 -22.26 9.31 5.06
N ILE A 35 -23.27 9.54 4.23
CA ILE A 35 -24.12 10.73 4.30
C ILE A 35 -25.55 10.27 4.63
N GLY A 36 -26.07 10.68 5.77
CA GLY A 36 -27.44 10.41 6.20
C GLY A 36 -27.56 9.55 7.45
N ASN A 37 -28.77 9.45 7.96
CA ASN A 37 -29.13 8.58 9.08
C ASN A 37 -29.83 7.36 8.49
N GLU A 38 -29.25 6.17 8.73
CA GLU A 38 -29.79 4.88 8.32
C GLU A 38 -29.38 4.38 6.92
N PHE A 39 -29.72 3.15 6.61
CA PHE A 39 -29.28 2.31 5.49
C PHE A 39 -29.68 2.78 4.06
N GLU A 40 -30.25 3.92 3.88
CA GLU A 40 -30.47 4.57 2.58
C GLU A 40 -29.31 5.48 2.23
N ASN A 41 -28.12 4.98 2.32
CA ASN A 41 -26.93 5.83 2.29
C ASN A 41 -26.41 6.00 0.87
N ASN A 42 -26.24 7.24 0.51
CA ASN A 42 -25.34 7.61 -0.56
C ASN A 42 -23.92 7.62 0.02
N PHE A 43 -23.04 6.85 -0.58
CA PHE A 43 -21.64 6.71 -0.17
C PHE A 43 -20.73 7.32 -1.22
N PRO A 44 -20.62 8.67 -1.30
CA PRO A 44 -19.68 9.27 -2.24
C PRO A 44 -18.27 8.81 -1.94
N GLY A 45 -17.55 8.46 -3.01
CA GLY A 45 -16.14 8.12 -2.93
C GLY A 45 -15.31 9.29 -2.45
N ILE A 46 -14.29 9.03 -1.66
CA ILE A 46 -13.38 10.05 -1.12
C ILE A 46 -11.92 9.63 -1.22
N LYS A 47 -11.07 10.65 -1.40
CA LYS A 47 -9.65 10.57 -1.05
C LYS A 47 -9.43 11.38 0.23
N PHE A 48 -8.71 10.81 1.17
CA PHE A 48 -8.45 11.41 2.47
C PHE A 48 -6.96 11.36 2.80
N SER A 49 -6.47 12.42 3.42
CA SER A 49 -5.16 12.43 4.08
C SER A 49 -5.28 12.92 5.53
N PHE A 50 -4.28 12.64 6.35
CA PHE A 50 -4.28 13.11 7.74
C PHE A 50 -4.09 14.62 7.87
N GLU A 51 -3.39 15.22 6.92
CA GLU A 51 -3.05 16.64 6.96
C GLU A 51 -4.22 17.51 6.53
N ASP A 52 -4.87 17.13 5.42
CA ASP A 52 -5.86 17.99 4.76
C ASP A 52 -7.30 17.45 4.87
N GLY A 53 -7.50 16.28 5.48
CA GLY A 53 -8.82 15.65 5.56
C GLY A 53 -9.27 15.13 4.20
N ILE A 54 -10.51 15.41 3.81
CA ILE A 54 -11.06 15.00 2.50
C ILE A 54 -10.51 15.93 1.42
N GLN A 55 -9.61 15.41 0.59
CA GLN A 55 -8.98 16.12 -0.52
C GLN A 55 -9.82 16.09 -1.81
N TRP A 56 -10.52 14.99 -2.02
CA TRP A 56 -11.40 14.79 -3.17
C TRP A 56 -12.65 14.04 -2.72
N GLN A 57 -13.78 14.38 -3.31
CA GLN A 57 -15.04 13.68 -3.08
C GLN A 57 -15.81 13.59 -4.41
N GLU A 58 -16.29 12.41 -4.71
CA GLU A 58 -17.20 12.11 -5.81
C GLU A 58 -18.47 12.97 -5.69
N PRO A 59 -19.13 13.38 -6.80
CA PRO A 59 -20.29 14.30 -6.77
C PRO A 59 -21.50 13.83 -5.97
N GLY A 60 -21.55 12.55 -5.59
CA GLY A 60 -22.54 12.06 -4.64
C GLY A 60 -23.82 11.52 -5.26
N GLU A 61 -23.81 11.18 -6.53
CA GLU A 61 -24.96 10.57 -7.23
C GLU A 61 -24.83 9.04 -7.34
N ASN A 62 -23.62 8.51 -7.17
CA ASN A 62 -23.34 7.07 -7.24
C ASN A 62 -23.10 6.50 -5.84
N PHE A 63 -23.48 5.27 -5.67
CA PHE A 63 -23.16 4.49 -4.49
C PHE A 63 -21.82 3.81 -4.72
N ILE A 64 -20.78 4.28 -4.01
CA ILE A 64 -19.45 3.65 -4.02
C ILE A 64 -19.40 2.62 -2.90
N HIS A 65 -18.98 1.42 -3.25
CA HIS A 65 -18.84 0.33 -2.30
C HIS A 65 -17.52 -0.44 -2.53
N HIS A 66 -17.03 -1.06 -1.50
CA HIS A 66 -15.98 -2.06 -1.46
C HIS A 66 -14.60 -1.63 -1.94
N ASP A 67 -14.46 -0.84 -3.03
CA ASP A 67 -13.13 -0.42 -3.48
C ASP A 67 -13.14 0.90 -4.27
N MET A 68 -12.07 1.66 -4.08
CA MET A 68 -11.79 2.91 -4.79
C MET A 68 -10.31 3.24 -4.67
N PHE A 69 -9.70 3.84 -5.70
CA PHE A 69 -8.33 4.34 -5.68
C PHE A 69 -8.08 5.39 -6.77
N GLN A 70 -6.88 5.96 -6.80
CA GLN A 70 -6.46 6.92 -7.82
C GLN A 70 -5.61 6.22 -8.88
N LEU A 71 -5.95 6.46 -10.15
CA LEU A 71 -5.19 5.98 -11.31
C LEU A 71 -3.91 6.80 -11.53
N PRO A 72 -2.92 6.29 -12.28
CA PRO A 72 -1.71 7.03 -12.63
C PRO A 72 -1.94 8.33 -13.41
N ASN A 73 -3.05 8.42 -14.17
CA ASN A 73 -3.46 9.64 -14.86
C ASN A 73 -4.04 10.72 -13.94
N GLY A 74 -4.14 10.43 -12.64
CA GLY A 74 -4.70 11.32 -11.61
C GLY A 74 -6.20 11.15 -11.38
N ASN A 75 -6.94 10.48 -12.26
CA ASN A 75 -8.36 10.22 -12.12
C ASN A 75 -8.66 9.23 -10.99
N TYR A 76 -9.91 9.16 -10.57
CA TYR A 76 -10.34 8.24 -9.54
C TYR A 76 -11.19 7.15 -10.16
N ILE A 77 -11.03 5.92 -9.68
CA ILE A 77 -11.80 4.76 -10.12
C ILE A 77 -12.39 4.06 -8.90
N GLY A 78 -13.61 3.55 -9.03
CA GLY A 78 -14.29 2.84 -7.95
C GLY A 78 -15.42 1.95 -8.43
N LEU A 79 -15.93 1.13 -7.51
CA LEU A 79 -17.09 0.26 -7.72
C LEU A 79 -18.38 1.00 -7.38
N GLY A 80 -19.31 1.01 -8.32
CA GLY A 80 -20.68 1.46 -8.12
C GLY A 80 -21.66 0.33 -8.40
N THR A 81 -22.93 0.59 -8.13
CA THR A 81 -24.02 -0.39 -8.34
C THR A 81 -24.75 -0.11 -9.64
N SER A 82 -25.12 -1.17 -10.36
CA SER A 82 -26.01 -1.13 -11.52
C SER A 82 -27.22 -2.06 -11.33
N TYR A 83 -28.30 -1.84 -12.06
CA TYR A 83 -29.55 -2.59 -11.95
C TYR A 83 -30.12 -2.94 -13.30
N GLN A 84 -30.60 -4.18 -13.43
CA GLN A 84 -31.33 -4.63 -14.61
C GLN A 84 -32.39 -5.64 -14.22
N GLN A 85 -33.50 -5.69 -14.97
CA GLN A 85 -34.45 -6.79 -14.85
C GLN A 85 -33.90 -8.06 -15.50
N GLY A 86 -34.08 -9.19 -14.83
CA GLY A 86 -33.62 -10.49 -15.31
C GLY A 86 -34.58 -11.62 -14.94
N PRO A 87 -34.31 -12.84 -15.41
CA PRO A 87 -35.12 -14.01 -15.07
C PRO A 87 -34.82 -14.53 -13.67
N ILE A 88 -35.77 -15.25 -13.09
CA ILE A 88 -35.51 -16.10 -11.93
C ILE A 88 -35.17 -17.50 -12.44
N PRO A 89 -33.90 -17.95 -12.37
CA PRO A 89 -33.51 -19.25 -12.92
C PRO A 89 -34.14 -20.40 -12.12
N ILE A 90 -34.30 -21.53 -12.82
CA ILE A 90 -34.86 -22.73 -12.20
C ILE A 90 -33.86 -23.30 -11.18
N GLY A 91 -34.34 -23.51 -9.94
CA GLY A 91 -33.53 -24.05 -8.87
C GLY A 91 -34.35 -24.44 -7.64
N PRO A 92 -33.72 -24.82 -6.54
CA PRO A 92 -34.40 -25.17 -5.29
C PRO A 92 -35.28 -24.06 -4.74
N TRP A 93 -35.02 -22.80 -5.09
CA TRP A 93 -35.79 -21.60 -4.72
C TRP A 93 -37.06 -21.39 -5.56
N THR A 94 -37.16 -22.00 -6.75
CA THR A 94 -38.30 -21.82 -7.68
C THR A 94 -39.67 -21.88 -7.01
N PRO A 95 -39.99 -22.87 -6.17
CA PRO A 95 -41.33 -22.93 -5.52
C PRO A 95 -41.59 -21.73 -4.60
N LEU A 96 -40.57 -21.12 -4.02
CA LEU A 96 -40.70 -19.96 -3.14
C LEU A 96 -41.15 -18.73 -3.97
N PHE A 97 -40.48 -18.45 -5.08
CA PHE A 97 -40.81 -17.34 -5.97
C PHE A 97 -42.17 -17.52 -6.63
N GLN A 98 -42.49 -18.74 -7.08
CA GLN A 98 -43.82 -19.05 -7.60
C GLN A 98 -44.91 -18.82 -6.54
N GLY A 99 -44.64 -19.08 -5.26
CA GLY A 99 -45.53 -18.76 -4.15
C GLY A 99 -45.79 -17.26 -3.95
N LEU A 100 -44.89 -16.40 -4.42
CA LEU A 100 -45.06 -14.94 -4.47
C LEU A 100 -45.75 -14.45 -5.73
N GLY A 101 -45.94 -15.32 -6.73
CA GLY A 101 -46.65 -14.98 -7.98
C GLY A 101 -45.73 -14.76 -9.18
N TYR A 102 -44.42 -14.98 -9.07
CA TYR A 102 -43.49 -15.00 -10.17
C TYR A 102 -43.66 -16.28 -11.01
N VAL A 103 -43.27 -16.21 -12.27
CA VAL A 103 -43.21 -17.38 -13.17
C VAL A 103 -42.07 -18.30 -12.78
N ALA A 104 -40.89 -17.73 -12.57
CA ALA A 104 -39.66 -18.40 -12.13
C ALA A 104 -39.30 -19.62 -13.00
N ASP A 105 -39.34 -19.43 -14.34
CA ASP A 105 -39.08 -20.48 -15.33
C ASP A 105 -37.68 -20.37 -15.97
N GLY A 106 -36.91 -19.35 -15.58
CA GLY A 106 -35.57 -19.05 -16.12
C GLY A 106 -35.57 -18.25 -17.43
N GLU A 107 -36.75 -17.88 -17.96
CA GLU A 107 -36.91 -17.18 -19.24
C GLU A 107 -37.61 -15.82 -19.08
N GLU A 108 -38.66 -15.76 -18.24
CA GLU A 108 -39.44 -14.53 -18.03
C GLU A 108 -38.60 -13.48 -17.28
N ILE A 109 -38.51 -12.27 -17.87
CA ILE A 109 -37.80 -11.13 -17.28
C ILE A 109 -38.72 -10.45 -16.26
N GLU A 110 -38.52 -10.74 -14.99
CA GLU A 110 -39.51 -10.41 -13.96
C GLU A 110 -38.95 -10.04 -12.57
N PHE A 111 -37.59 -10.08 -12.40
CA PHE A 111 -36.98 -9.87 -11.10
C PHE A 111 -35.82 -8.87 -11.14
N ASP A 112 -35.64 -8.10 -10.05
CA ASP A 112 -34.57 -7.11 -9.96
C ASP A 112 -33.22 -7.79 -9.70
N TRP A 113 -32.31 -7.64 -10.65
CA TRP A 113 -30.91 -8.02 -10.52
C TRP A 113 -30.07 -6.78 -10.21
N MET A 114 -29.23 -6.87 -9.20
CA MET A 114 -28.27 -5.87 -8.82
C MET A 114 -26.87 -6.37 -9.22
N GLY A 115 -26.22 -5.64 -10.08
CA GLY A 115 -24.86 -5.88 -10.50
C GLY A 115 -23.95 -4.72 -10.10
N ASP A 116 -22.73 -4.77 -10.61
CA ASP A 116 -21.72 -3.79 -10.36
C ASP A 116 -21.32 -3.05 -11.63
N LYS A 117 -20.87 -1.83 -11.47
CA LYS A 117 -20.21 -1.07 -12.51
C LYS A 117 -18.90 -0.47 -11.98
N ILE A 118 -17.91 -0.40 -12.84
CA ILE A 118 -16.68 0.32 -12.59
C ILE A 118 -16.84 1.72 -13.19
N ILE A 119 -16.51 2.75 -12.42
CA ILE A 119 -16.66 4.13 -12.83
C ILE A 119 -15.34 4.84 -12.65
N GLU A 120 -14.89 5.57 -13.68
CA GLU A 120 -13.77 6.50 -13.61
C GLU A 120 -14.28 7.94 -13.64
N TRP A 121 -13.82 8.74 -12.69
CA TRP A 121 -14.08 10.17 -12.61
C TRP A 121 -12.83 10.97 -12.92
N ASP A 122 -12.98 12.00 -13.73
CA ASP A 122 -11.94 13.02 -13.89
C ASP A 122 -11.68 13.73 -12.55
N ALA A 123 -10.41 13.88 -12.20
CA ALA A 123 -10.00 14.39 -10.90
C ALA A 123 -10.44 15.84 -10.65
N GLU A 124 -10.48 16.68 -11.70
CA GLU A 124 -10.76 18.11 -11.60
C GLU A 124 -12.24 18.41 -11.83
N THR A 125 -12.81 17.90 -12.93
CA THR A 125 -14.20 18.17 -13.33
C THR A 125 -15.20 17.32 -12.56
N LYS A 126 -14.75 16.18 -12.04
CA LYS A 126 -15.55 15.16 -11.35
C LYS A 126 -16.62 14.53 -12.25
N GLU A 127 -16.49 14.67 -13.56
CA GLU A 127 -17.36 14.01 -14.53
C GLU A 127 -16.95 12.53 -14.68
N GLU A 128 -17.92 11.66 -14.92
CA GLU A 128 -17.67 10.28 -15.32
C GLU A 128 -17.06 10.28 -16.73
N VAL A 129 -15.84 9.77 -16.87
CA VAL A 129 -15.10 9.76 -18.14
C VAL A 129 -14.97 8.38 -18.75
N TRP A 130 -15.16 7.33 -17.94
CA TRP A 130 -15.19 5.94 -18.38
C TRP A 130 -16.06 5.11 -17.44
N THR A 131 -16.79 4.13 -18.02
CA THR A 131 -17.61 3.19 -17.26
C THR A 131 -17.57 1.80 -17.89
N TRP A 132 -17.68 0.80 -17.04
CA TRP A 132 -17.79 -0.60 -17.43
C TRP A 132 -18.87 -1.28 -16.57
N ASP A 133 -19.88 -1.87 -17.18
CA ASP A 133 -21.03 -2.45 -16.49
C ASP A 133 -21.06 -3.97 -16.68
N VAL A 134 -21.23 -4.73 -15.60
CA VAL A 134 -21.30 -6.20 -15.65
C VAL A 134 -22.42 -6.71 -16.55
N PHE A 135 -23.54 -5.98 -16.67
CA PHE A 135 -24.64 -6.37 -17.53
C PHE A 135 -24.34 -6.30 -19.03
N ASP A 136 -23.34 -5.53 -19.42
CA ASP A 136 -22.89 -5.44 -20.82
C ASP A 136 -21.88 -6.54 -21.19
N HIS A 137 -21.25 -7.16 -20.19
CA HIS A 137 -20.10 -8.04 -20.40
C HIS A 137 -20.29 -9.47 -19.87
N PHE A 138 -21.13 -9.68 -18.85
CA PHE A 138 -21.36 -11.00 -18.28
C PHE A 138 -22.71 -11.57 -18.71
N SER A 139 -22.78 -12.88 -18.83
CA SER A 139 -24.04 -13.57 -19.10
C SER A 139 -24.86 -13.76 -17.84
N MET A 140 -26.16 -13.42 -17.89
CA MET A 140 -27.08 -13.74 -16.80
C MET A 140 -27.30 -15.26 -16.57
N MET A 141 -26.74 -16.12 -17.44
CA MET A 141 -26.63 -17.57 -17.16
C MET A 141 -25.64 -17.87 -16.07
N ASP A 142 -24.72 -16.93 -15.77
CA ASP A 142 -23.74 -17.03 -14.71
C ASP A 142 -24.32 -16.45 -13.43
N TYR A 143 -24.72 -17.30 -12.52
CA TYR A 143 -25.28 -16.93 -11.22
C TYR A 143 -24.89 -17.95 -10.15
N ASP A 144 -24.94 -17.53 -8.89
CA ASP A 144 -24.67 -18.43 -7.77
C ASP A 144 -25.70 -19.57 -7.70
N GLN A 145 -25.21 -20.80 -7.76
CA GLN A 145 -26.00 -22.02 -7.66
C GLN A 145 -25.85 -22.74 -6.31
N LEU A 146 -24.76 -22.52 -5.60
CA LEU A 146 -24.34 -23.28 -4.44
C LEU A 146 -24.32 -22.48 -3.14
N GLY A 147 -24.03 -21.18 -3.22
CA GLY A 147 -23.85 -20.29 -2.05
C GLY A 147 -25.16 -19.82 -1.38
N GLY A 148 -26.28 -20.00 -2.06
CA GLY A 148 -27.59 -19.70 -1.50
C GLY A 148 -28.08 -18.27 -1.71
N ILE A 149 -27.45 -17.49 -2.58
CA ILE A 149 -27.80 -16.08 -2.86
C ILE A 149 -29.25 -15.93 -3.37
N TRP A 150 -29.78 -16.92 -4.10
CA TRP A 150 -31.19 -16.92 -4.50
C TRP A 150 -32.19 -17.07 -3.33
N PHE A 151 -31.82 -17.73 -2.23
CA PHE A 151 -32.62 -17.75 -1.02
C PHE A 151 -32.59 -16.40 -0.28
N GLU A 152 -31.43 -15.71 -0.34
CA GLU A 152 -31.31 -14.35 0.15
C GLU A 152 -32.17 -13.39 -0.69
N ALA A 153 -32.12 -13.50 -2.01
CA ALA A 153 -32.92 -12.72 -2.95
C ALA A 153 -34.44 -12.86 -2.68
N TYR A 154 -34.89 -14.05 -2.31
CA TYR A 154 -36.27 -14.26 -1.91
C TYR A 154 -36.64 -13.44 -0.67
N SER A 155 -35.76 -13.26 0.28
CA SER A 155 -36.01 -12.49 1.51
C SER A 155 -35.90 -10.99 1.33
N THR A 156 -35.00 -10.54 0.42
CA THR A 156 -34.67 -9.13 0.16
C THR A 156 -35.45 -8.54 -1.03
N ASN A 157 -36.11 -9.40 -1.81
CA ASN A 157 -36.79 -9.05 -3.06
C ASN A 157 -35.87 -8.40 -4.10
N ARG A 158 -34.60 -8.80 -4.12
CA ARG A 158 -33.58 -8.36 -5.09
C ARG A 158 -32.45 -9.36 -5.13
N PHE A 159 -31.97 -9.72 -6.31
CA PHE A 159 -30.84 -10.62 -6.49
C PHE A 159 -29.52 -9.83 -6.60
N ASP A 160 -28.69 -9.98 -5.58
CA ASP A 160 -27.33 -9.44 -5.56
C ASP A 160 -26.42 -10.36 -6.39
N TRP A 161 -26.30 -10.03 -7.68
CA TRP A 161 -25.78 -10.95 -8.70
C TRP A 161 -24.27 -11.13 -8.64
N THR A 162 -23.50 -10.06 -8.83
CA THR A 162 -22.06 -10.15 -8.97
C THR A 162 -21.31 -9.86 -7.67
N HIS A 163 -21.77 -8.89 -6.91
CA HIS A 163 -21.17 -8.44 -5.68
C HIS A 163 -19.68 -8.17 -5.82
N GLY A 164 -19.32 -7.26 -6.75
CA GLY A 164 -17.95 -6.81 -6.95
C GLY A 164 -17.38 -6.24 -5.66
N ASN A 165 -16.22 -6.71 -5.23
CA ASN A 165 -15.70 -6.35 -3.91
C ASN A 165 -14.23 -5.97 -3.88
N ALA A 166 -13.53 -6.05 -5.01
CA ALA A 166 -12.17 -5.55 -5.14
C ALA A 166 -11.85 -5.19 -6.58
N LEU A 167 -11.07 -4.13 -6.73
CA LEU A 167 -10.46 -3.68 -7.97
C LEU A 167 -8.94 -3.60 -7.79
N TRP A 168 -8.24 -3.87 -8.88
CA TRP A 168 -6.82 -3.59 -9.01
C TRP A 168 -6.55 -3.05 -10.41
N PHE A 169 -5.79 -1.97 -10.52
CA PHE A 169 -5.30 -1.48 -11.80
C PHE A 169 -3.82 -1.81 -11.94
N ASP A 170 -3.47 -2.42 -13.05
CA ASP A 170 -2.09 -2.70 -13.42
C ASP A 170 -1.67 -1.77 -14.56
N GLU A 171 -0.73 -0.89 -14.29
CA GLU A 171 -0.22 0.09 -15.26
C GLU A 171 0.58 -0.59 -16.37
N ASP A 172 1.36 -1.61 -16.05
CA ASP A 172 2.21 -2.33 -17.00
C ASP A 172 1.36 -3.09 -18.04
N ASP A 173 0.28 -3.70 -17.59
CA ASP A 173 -0.65 -4.43 -18.45
C ASP A 173 -1.73 -3.52 -19.07
N SER A 174 -1.89 -2.29 -18.57
CA SER A 174 -3.04 -1.42 -18.86
C SER A 174 -4.36 -2.17 -18.68
N ALA A 175 -4.54 -2.80 -17.52
CA ALA A 175 -5.68 -3.66 -17.24
C ALA A 175 -6.26 -3.44 -15.85
N ILE A 176 -7.57 -3.66 -15.74
CA ILE A 176 -8.30 -3.68 -14.48
C ILE A 176 -8.62 -5.12 -14.13
N TYR A 177 -8.40 -5.50 -12.87
CA TYR A 177 -8.80 -6.78 -12.31
C TYR A 177 -10.00 -6.56 -11.39
N LEU A 178 -11.08 -7.29 -11.62
CA LEU A 178 -12.32 -7.23 -10.85
C LEU A 178 -12.54 -8.55 -10.12
N SER A 179 -12.78 -8.51 -8.81
CA SER A 179 -13.26 -9.65 -8.03
C SER A 179 -14.79 -9.61 -7.92
N SER A 180 -15.47 -10.60 -8.50
CA SER A 180 -16.91 -10.82 -8.40
C SER A 180 -17.18 -11.96 -7.41
N ARG A 181 -17.59 -11.57 -6.18
CA ARG A 181 -17.74 -12.47 -5.03
C ARG A 181 -18.75 -13.61 -5.28
N HIS A 182 -19.94 -13.26 -5.75
CA HIS A 182 -21.03 -14.22 -5.91
C HIS A 182 -20.88 -15.10 -7.15
N LEU A 183 -19.98 -14.72 -8.06
CA LEU A 183 -19.59 -15.55 -9.21
C LEU A 183 -18.35 -16.41 -8.93
N ASN A 184 -17.70 -16.26 -7.78
CA ASN A 184 -16.42 -16.90 -7.47
C ASN A 184 -15.40 -16.66 -8.61
N ARG A 185 -15.32 -15.41 -9.09
CA ARG A 185 -14.64 -15.05 -10.34
C ARG A 185 -13.72 -13.84 -10.15
N ILE A 186 -12.55 -13.91 -10.77
CA ILE A 186 -11.66 -12.77 -11.02
C ILE A 186 -11.63 -12.55 -12.53
N THR A 187 -11.90 -11.31 -12.97
CA THR A 187 -11.93 -10.92 -14.38
C THR A 187 -10.83 -9.92 -14.67
N LYS A 188 -10.03 -10.15 -15.73
CA LYS A 188 -9.10 -9.17 -16.29
C LYS A 188 -9.77 -8.43 -17.45
N ILE A 189 -9.74 -7.11 -17.37
CA ILE A 189 -10.43 -6.19 -18.29
C ILE A 189 -9.37 -5.28 -18.90
N ALA A 190 -9.30 -5.21 -20.22
CA ALA A 190 -8.42 -4.29 -20.92
C ALA A 190 -8.87 -2.84 -20.72
N TYR A 191 -7.95 -1.98 -20.30
CA TYR A 191 -8.24 -0.56 -20.13
C TYR A 191 -7.53 0.29 -21.20
N PRO A 192 -8.18 1.27 -21.84
CA PRO A 192 -9.56 1.70 -21.60
C PRO A 192 -10.61 1.03 -22.52
N SER A 193 -10.28 -0.02 -23.29
CA SER A 193 -11.24 -0.60 -24.25
C SER A 193 -12.46 -1.24 -23.60
N GLY A 194 -12.30 -1.79 -22.39
CA GLY A 194 -13.35 -2.51 -21.66
C GLY A 194 -13.51 -3.97 -22.09
N ASP A 195 -12.68 -4.48 -22.99
CA ASP A 195 -12.75 -5.88 -23.42
C ASP A 195 -12.36 -6.82 -22.27
N VAL A 196 -13.14 -7.86 -22.03
CA VAL A 196 -12.76 -8.94 -21.10
C VAL A 196 -11.63 -9.74 -21.74
N ILE A 197 -10.46 -9.78 -21.09
CA ILE A 197 -9.29 -10.54 -21.56
C ILE A 197 -9.43 -11.99 -21.15
N TRP A 198 -9.77 -12.25 -19.88
CA TRP A 198 -10.02 -13.58 -19.36
C TRP A 198 -10.81 -13.55 -18.03
N ASN A 199 -11.42 -14.69 -17.73
CA ASN A 199 -12.07 -14.97 -16.45
C ASN A 199 -11.34 -16.15 -15.76
N LEU A 200 -11.13 -16.02 -14.46
CA LEU A 200 -10.55 -17.05 -13.60
C LEU A 200 -11.54 -17.40 -12.50
N GLY A 201 -11.79 -18.68 -12.26
CA GLY A 201 -12.61 -19.15 -11.15
C GLY A 201 -13.45 -20.38 -11.50
N TYR A 202 -14.61 -20.47 -10.87
CA TYR A 202 -15.55 -21.57 -11.06
C TYR A 202 -16.30 -21.45 -12.39
N GLU A 203 -16.41 -22.56 -13.14
CA GLU A 203 -17.17 -22.61 -14.39
C GLU A 203 -18.68 -22.49 -14.09
N LEU A 204 -19.30 -21.49 -14.69
CA LEU A 204 -20.72 -21.18 -14.57
C LEU A 204 -21.47 -21.53 -15.86
N GLY A 205 -22.74 -21.16 -15.94
CA GLY A 205 -23.65 -21.58 -17.01
C GLY A 205 -23.27 -21.14 -18.42
N SER A 206 -22.55 -20.02 -18.58
CA SER A 206 -22.06 -19.55 -19.89
C SER A 206 -20.86 -20.33 -20.40
N GLY A 207 -20.07 -20.91 -19.50
CA GLY A 207 -18.80 -21.57 -19.83
C GLY A 207 -17.64 -20.61 -20.05
N ASP A 208 -17.80 -19.33 -19.73
CA ASP A 208 -16.78 -18.28 -19.94
C ASP A 208 -15.69 -18.30 -18.85
N ILE A 209 -14.95 -19.41 -18.76
CA ILE A 209 -13.78 -19.54 -17.88
C ILE A 209 -12.56 -19.93 -18.72
N ASP A 210 -11.59 -19.03 -18.75
CA ASP A 210 -10.41 -19.18 -19.59
C ASP A 210 -9.23 -19.81 -18.86
N CYS A 211 -9.13 -19.64 -17.53
CA CYS A 211 -7.97 -20.02 -16.72
C CYS A 211 -8.15 -21.30 -15.89
N GLY A 212 -9.25 -22.04 -16.09
CA GLY A 212 -9.49 -23.30 -15.38
C GLY A 212 -10.03 -23.16 -13.94
N GLN A 213 -10.43 -24.30 -13.34
CA GLN A 213 -11.17 -24.38 -12.07
C GLN A 213 -10.34 -24.91 -10.89
N ASP A 214 -9.10 -25.29 -11.12
CA ASP A 214 -8.33 -26.14 -10.20
C ASP A 214 -7.97 -25.47 -8.86
N ILE A 215 -8.16 -24.14 -8.74
CA ILE A 215 -7.82 -23.37 -7.54
C ILE A 215 -8.93 -23.42 -6.49
N GLY A 216 -10.19 -23.46 -6.91
CA GLY A 216 -11.36 -23.67 -6.06
C GLY A 216 -11.60 -22.61 -5.01
N PHE A 217 -11.24 -21.35 -5.26
CA PHE A 217 -11.59 -20.24 -4.36
C PHE A 217 -13.08 -19.89 -4.47
N SER A 218 -13.63 -19.34 -3.40
CA SER A 218 -15.04 -18.99 -3.36
C SER A 218 -15.32 -17.80 -2.44
N PHE A 219 -16.22 -16.91 -2.90
CA PHE A 219 -16.63 -15.72 -2.17
C PHE A 219 -15.47 -14.81 -1.78
N GLN A 220 -14.39 -14.84 -2.57
CA GLN A 220 -13.13 -14.17 -2.33
C GLN A 220 -13.27 -12.65 -2.15
N HIS A 221 -12.33 -12.07 -1.41
CA HIS A 221 -12.19 -10.62 -1.21
C HIS A 221 -10.75 -10.18 -1.43
N SER A 222 -10.58 -8.91 -1.73
CA SER A 222 -9.31 -8.25 -2.04
C SER A 222 -8.59 -8.79 -3.27
N LEU A 223 -7.83 -7.93 -3.89
CA LEU A 223 -6.94 -8.25 -5.01
C LEU A 223 -5.64 -7.46 -4.85
N GLN A 224 -4.52 -8.13 -5.11
CA GLN A 224 -3.23 -7.49 -5.29
C GLN A 224 -2.49 -8.19 -6.43
N LYS A 225 -2.15 -7.46 -7.51
CA LYS A 225 -1.21 -7.94 -8.52
C LYS A 225 0.21 -7.76 -8.00
N LEU A 226 0.97 -8.81 -7.97
CA LEU A 226 2.35 -8.81 -7.48
C LEU A 226 3.33 -8.50 -8.62
N SER A 227 4.51 -8.01 -8.28
CA SER A 227 5.56 -7.67 -9.27
C SER A 227 6.05 -8.87 -10.09
N ASN A 228 5.85 -10.10 -9.61
CA ASN A 228 6.12 -11.33 -10.37
C ASN A 228 5.01 -11.72 -11.35
N GLY A 229 3.92 -10.95 -11.43
CA GLY A 229 2.76 -11.23 -12.27
C GLY A 229 1.65 -12.04 -11.59
N ASN A 230 1.87 -12.59 -10.40
CA ASN A 230 0.89 -13.37 -9.67
C ASN A 230 -0.24 -12.48 -9.11
N ILE A 231 -1.39 -13.10 -8.85
CA ILE A 231 -2.52 -12.46 -8.15
C ILE A 231 -2.60 -13.02 -6.74
N LEU A 232 -2.69 -12.12 -5.77
CA LEU A 232 -2.94 -12.45 -4.37
C LEU A 232 -4.38 -12.08 -4.01
N THR A 233 -5.10 -13.00 -3.36
CA THR A 233 -6.49 -12.77 -2.89
C THR A 233 -6.76 -13.51 -1.59
N PHE A 234 -7.79 -13.07 -0.87
CA PHE A 234 -8.32 -13.75 0.30
C PHE A 234 -9.52 -14.60 -0.13
N ASP A 235 -9.37 -15.91 -0.11
CA ASP A 235 -10.43 -16.87 -0.36
C ASP A 235 -11.22 -17.08 0.93
N ASN A 236 -12.45 -16.58 0.98
CA ASN A 236 -13.31 -16.77 2.15
C ASN A 236 -13.71 -18.23 2.35
N GLY A 237 -13.70 -19.05 1.28
CA GLY A 237 -13.93 -20.48 1.35
C GLY A 237 -15.37 -20.87 1.69
N ASN A 238 -16.35 -20.01 1.33
CA ASN A 238 -17.77 -20.31 1.60
C ASN A 238 -18.24 -21.61 0.96
N LEU A 239 -17.62 -22.01 -0.15
CA LEU A 239 -17.86 -23.25 -0.87
C LEU A 239 -16.67 -24.21 -0.81
N SER A 240 -15.78 -24.09 0.18
CA SER A 240 -14.59 -24.95 0.28
C SER A 240 -14.94 -26.44 0.46
N ARG A 241 -16.09 -26.77 1.06
CA ARG A 241 -16.59 -28.13 1.12
C ARG A 241 -16.91 -28.69 -0.25
N GLU A 242 -17.56 -27.89 -1.09
CA GLU A 242 -18.06 -28.26 -2.40
C GLU A 242 -16.91 -28.28 -3.45
N LEU A 243 -16.07 -27.25 -3.42
CA LEU A 243 -15.03 -27.04 -4.44
C LEU A 243 -13.72 -27.74 -4.10
N LEU A 244 -13.34 -27.81 -2.82
CA LEU A 244 -12.07 -28.41 -2.36
C LEU A 244 -12.26 -29.75 -1.66
N ASN A 245 -13.51 -30.25 -1.54
CA ASN A 245 -13.84 -31.52 -0.88
C ASN A 245 -13.32 -31.58 0.56
N GLN A 246 -13.47 -30.48 1.30
CA GLN A 246 -13.09 -30.35 2.71
C GLN A 246 -14.24 -30.74 3.62
N ASP A 247 -13.92 -31.20 4.84
CA ASP A 247 -14.96 -31.55 5.83
C ASP A 247 -15.59 -30.30 6.44
N GLU A 248 -14.78 -29.27 6.71
CA GLU A 248 -15.21 -27.98 7.28
C GLU A 248 -14.91 -26.81 6.33
N LYS A 249 -15.67 -25.71 6.48
CA LYS A 249 -15.39 -24.48 5.73
C LYS A 249 -14.15 -23.81 6.29
N THR A 250 -13.24 -23.45 5.41
CA THR A 250 -11.97 -22.78 5.77
C THR A 250 -11.72 -21.59 4.86
N SER A 251 -11.20 -20.52 5.44
CA SER A 251 -10.65 -19.41 4.67
C SER A 251 -9.16 -19.59 4.46
N ARG A 252 -8.64 -19.02 3.39
CA ARG A 252 -7.20 -19.07 3.08
C ARG A 252 -6.75 -17.83 2.32
N SER A 253 -5.49 -17.49 2.49
CA SER A 253 -4.80 -16.53 1.63
C SER A 253 -4.10 -17.30 0.53
N ILE A 254 -4.28 -16.89 -0.72
CA ILE A 254 -3.75 -17.59 -1.89
C ILE A 254 -3.04 -16.64 -2.84
N GLU A 255 -1.87 -17.08 -3.32
CA GLU A 255 -1.14 -16.48 -4.42
C GLU A 255 -1.28 -17.38 -5.65
N ILE A 256 -1.79 -16.82 -6.74
CA ILE A 256 -2.13 -17.53 -7.97
C ILE A 256 -1.14 -17.12 -9.05
N ASP A 257 -0.40 -18.09 -9.58
CA ASP A 257 0.41 -17.93 -10.78
C ASP A 257 -0.47 -17.97 -12.03
N ILE A 258 -0.34 -16.96 -12.89
CA ILE A 258 -1.12 -16.87 -14.13
C ILE A 258 -0.17 -16.77 -15.30
N THR A 259 -0.31 -17.71 -16.21
CA THR A 259 0.37 -17.70 -17.51
C THR A 259 -0.63 -17.43 -18.62
N GLU A 260 -0.53 -16.26 -19.25
CA GLU A 260 -1.35 -15.91 -20.42
C GLU A 260 -0.80 -16.58 -21.69
N THR A 261 -1.71 -17.02 -22.57
CA THR A 261 -1.41 -17.66 -23.83
C THR A 261 -2.28 -17.06 -24.94
N ASP A 262 -1.97 -17.36 -26.20
CA ASP A 262 -2.79 -16.93 -27.35
C ASP A 262 -4.22 -17.53 -27.34
N GLU A 263 -4.46 -18.57 -26.53
CA GLU A 263 -5.73 -19.30 -26.43
C GLU A 263 -6.48 -19.04 -25.12
N GLY A 264 -6.01 -18.08 -24.27
CA GLY A 264 -6.56 -17.78 -22.95
C GLY A 264 -5.49 -17.75 -21.88
N CYS A 265 -5.74 -18.34 -20.71
CA CYS A 265 -4.78 -18.39 -19.62
C CYS A 265 -4.77 -19.74 -18.90
N GLN A 266 -3.68 -19.97 -18.18
CA GLN A 266 -3.52 -21.09 -17.25
C GLN A 266 -3.22 -20.52 -15.86
N ALA A 267 -3.92 -21.03 -14.86
CA ALA A 267 -3.73 -20.63 -13.48
C ALA A 267 -3.30 -21.82 -12.62
N SER A 268 -2.40 -21.58 -11.68
CA SER A 268 -2.00 -22.55 -10.67
C SER A 268 -1.76 -21.90 -9.33
N LEU A 269 -1.93 -22.67 -8.25
CA LEU A 269 -1.67 -22.19 -6.90
C LEU A 269 -0.16 -22.11 -6.69
N ALA A 270 0.36 -20.89 -6.51
CA ALA A 270 1.78 -20.65 -6.25
C ALA A 270 2.11 -20.73 -4.75
N TRP A 271 1.19 -20.25 -3.90
CA TRP A 271 1.32 -20.29 -2.45
C TRP A 271 -0.07 -20.23 -1.80
N GLU A 272 -0.19 -20.85 -0.62
CA GLU A 272 -1.38 -20.73 0.21
C GLU A 272 -1.04 -20.75 1.70
N TYR A 273 -1.87 -20.06 2.47
CA TYR A 273 -1.94 -20.19 3.92
C TYR A 273 -3.39 -20.45 4.31
N VAL A 274 -3.69 -21.65 4.79
CA VAL A 274 -5.02 -22.03 5.27
C VAL A 274 -5.15 -21.54 6.71
N LEU A 275 -6.15 -20.69 6.96
CA LEU A 275 -6.38 -20.14 8.29
C LEU A 275 -6.91 -21.24 9.24
N PRO A 276 -6.59 -21.17 10.54
CA PRO A 276 -7.25 -22.00 11.56
C PRO A 276 -8.77 -21.93 11.49
N GLU A 277 -9.45 -23.01 11.86
CA GLU A 277 -10.91 -23.14 11.74
C GLU A 277 -11.67 -22.00 12.48
N GLU A 278 -11.20 -21.59 13.64
CA GLU A 278 -11.76 -20.49 14.44
C GLU A 278 -11.64 -19.12 13.76
N LEU A 279 -10.80 -19.01 12.76
CA LEU A 279 -10.57 -17.79 11.96
C LEU A 279 -11.31 -17.81 10.62
N TYR A 280 -12.21 -18.79 10.41
CA TYR A 280 -13.07 -18.79 9.24
C TYR A 280 -13.85 -17.49 9.12
N GLY A 281 -13.72 -16.81 7.97
CA GLY A 281 -14.35 -15.54 7.66
C GLY A 281 -15.27 -15.64 6.44
N TYR A 282 -16.56 -15.76 6.65
CA TYR A 282 -17.53 -15.96 5.55
C TYR A 282 -17.82 -14.71 4.71
N LEU A 283 -17.31 -13.55 5.11
CA LEU A 283 -17.41 -12.26 4.40
C LEU A 283 -16.20 -11.38 4.75
N SER A 284 -15.99 -10.31 3.99
CA SER A 284 -14.86 -9.38 4.21
C SER A 284 -13.50 -10.07 4.18
N GLY A 285 -12.48 -9.38 4.61
CA GLY A 285 -11.12 -9.88 4.69
C GLY A 285 -10.23 -9.39 3.55
N ASN A 286 -8.95 -9.52 3.77
CA ASN A 286 -7.95 -9.23 2.74
C ASN A 286 -6.64 -9.98 3.01
N THR A 287 -5.86 -10.12 1.95
CA THR A 287 -4.46 -10.54 2.04
C THR A 287 -3.59 -9.48 1.38
N GLN A 288 -2.49 -9.14 2.02
CA GLN A 288 -1.48 -8.20 1.53
C GLN A 288 -0.10 -8.85 1.53
N LYS A 289 0.62 -8.78 0.42
CA LYS A 289 2.06 -9.08 0.37
C LYS A 289 2.82 -7.88 0.90
N LEU A 290 3.66 -8.09 1.90
CA LEU A 290 4.47 -7.05 2.52
C LEU A 290 5.86 -6.97 1.87
N ASP A 291 6.52 -5.81 1.95
CA ASP A 291 7.85 -5.58 1.39
C ASP A 291 8.93 -6.51 1.97
N ASN A 292 8.75 -6.97 3.22
CA ASN A 292 9.62 -7.97 3.85
C ASN A 292 9.42 -9.41 3.32
N GLY A 293 8.51 -9.60 2.37
CA GLY A 293 8.17 -10.89 1.78
C GLY A 293 7.12 -11.70 2.53
N ASN A 294 6.65 -11.23 3.69
CA ASN A 294 5.58 -11.88 4.45
C ASN A 294 4.20 -11.58 3.86
N TYR A 295 3.19 -12.27 4.37
CA TYR A 295 1.79 -12.07 4.01
C TYR A 295 0.99 -11.68 5.25
N LEU A 296 0.22 -10.60 5.14
CA LEU A 296 -0.73 -10.16 6.17
C LEU A 296 -2.14 -10.55 5.73
N SER A 297 -2.76 -11.42 6.48
CA SER A 297 -4.13 -11.90 6.24
C SER A 297 -5.06 -11.34 7.31
N THR A 298 -6.19 -10.77 6.89
CA THR A 298 -7.21 -10.25 7.80
C THR A 298 -8.53 -10.96 7.57
N THR A 299 -9.19 -11.35 8.64
CA THR A 299 -10.48 -12.05 8.64
C THR A 299 -11.41 -11.48 9.69
N ILE A 300 -12.71 -11.70 9.53
CA ILE A 300 -13.71 -11.43 10.58
C ILE A 300 -13.74 -12.51 11.67
N GLY A 301 -13.08 -13.64 11.45
CA GLY A 301 -13.02 -14.76 12.40
C GLY A 301 -12.50 -14.31 13.76
N SER A 302 -12.97 -14.98 14.82
CA SER A 302 -12.60 -14.72 16.22
C SER A 302 -12.70 -13.25 16.67
N GLY A 303 -13.66 -12.50 16.13
CA GLY A 303 -13.85 -11.09 16.48
C GLY A 303 -12.99 -10.12 15.68
N GLY A 304 -12.57 -10.53 14.50
CA GLY A 304 -11.67 -9.78 13.61
C GLY A 304 -10.22 -9.98 13.99
N THR A 305 -9.47 -10.65 13.12
CA THR A 305 -8.07 -10.99 13.39
C THR A 305 -7.23 -10.71 12.15
N SER A 306 -6.06 -10.12 12.35
CA SER A 306 -5.01 -10.04 11.34
C SER A 306 -3.83 -10.89 11.77
N ILE A 307 -3.33 -11.72 10.85
CA ILE A 307 -2.17 -12.60 11.05
C ILE A 307 -1.13 -12.27 9.99
N GLU A 308 0.12 -12.07 10.40
CA GLU A 308 1.25 -12.03 9.51
C GLU A 308 1.97 -13.37 9.54
N VAL A 309 2.19 -13.94 8.35
CA VAL A 309 2.94 -15.19 8.19
C VAL A 309 4.13 -14.99 7.25
N ASP A 310 5.21 -15.72 7.49
CA ASP A 310 6.33 -15.78 6.54
C ASP A 310 5.98 -16.62 5.30
N SER A 311 6.87 -16.67 4.33
CA SER A 311 6.67 -17.45 3.09
C SER A 311 6.52 -18.97 3.31
N ASN A 312 6.87 -19.48 4.49
CA ASN A 312 6.69 -20.89 4.87
C ASN A 312 5.38 -21.12 5.65
N GLY A 313 4.57 -20.08 5.87
CA GLY A 313 3.35 -20.15 6.65
C GLY A 313 3.58 -20.10 8.17
N THR A 314 4.75 -19.65 8.63
CA THR A 314 5.02 -19.47 10.07
C THR A 314 4.45 -18.15 10.52
N GLU A 315 3.60 -18.16 11.52
CA GLU A 315 3.04 -16.95 12.12
C GLU A 315 4.13 -16.15 12.85
N VAL A 316 4.24 -14.86 12.50
CA VAL A 316 5.23 -13.94 13.06
C VAL A 316 4.59 -12.80 13.84
N TRP A 317 3.31 -12.52 13.59
CA TRP A 317 2.54 -11.49 14.29
C TRP A 317 1.04 -11.76 14.18
N GLU A 318 0.29 -11.42 15.25
CA GLU A 318 -1.17 -11.49 15.28
C GLU A 318 -1.74 -10.28 16.00
N ALA A 319 -2.89 -9.79 15.53
CA ALA A 319 -3.73 -8.83 16.24
C ALA A 319 -5.19 -9.26 16.19
N ASN A 320 -5.85 -9.28 17.36
CA ASN A 320 -7.29 -9.48 17.47
C ASN A 320 -7.95 -8.16 17.85
N TYR A 321 -8.94 -7.73 17.06
CA TYR A 321 -9.61 -6.44 17.22
C TYR A 321 -10.79 -6.50 18.19
N ASN A 322 -11.22 -7.70 18.57
CA ASN A 322 -12.35 -7.94 19.47
C ASN A 322 -13.64 -7.25 19.00
N LEU A 323 -13.92 -7.29 17.71
CA LEU A 323 -15.10 -6.73 17.06
C LEU A 323 -15.98 -7.87 16.54
N GLN A 324 -17.24 -7.90 16.98
CA GLN A 324 -18.24 -8.88 16.54
C GLN A 324 -19.56 -8.19 16.22
N LEU A 325 -20.23 -8.68 15.17
CA LEU A 325 -21.57 -8.22 14.86
C LEU A 325 -22.54 -8.47 16.04
N PRO A 326 -23.45 -7.53 16.37
CA PRO A 326 -23.77 -6.31 15.63
C PRO A 326 -22.90 -5.09 15.97
N ASP A 327 -21.95 -5.20 16.89
CA ASP A 327 -21.21 -4.06 17.46
C ASP A 327 -20.12 -3.53 16.52
N GLY A 328 -19.75 -4.29 15.49
CA GLY A 328 -18.76 -3.90 14.49
C GLY A 328 -18.17 -5.11 13.78
N LEU A 329 -17.38 -4.83 12.74
CA LEU A 329 -16.58 -5.84 12.06
C LEU A 329 -15.35 -5.19 11.42
N VAL A 330 -14.29 -5.96 11.26
CA VAL A 330 -13.12 -5.56 10.47
C VAL A 330 -13.37 -5.90 9.01
N TYR A 331 -13.49 -4.86 8.16
CA TYR A 331 -13.67 -5.09 6.73
C TYR A 331 -12.35 -5.51 6.07
N ARG A 332 -11.32 -4.68 6.21
CA ARG A 332 -9.94 -4.92 5.77
C ARG A 332 -8.97 -4.32 6.77
N ALA A 333 -7.78 -4.88 6.88
CA ALA A 333 -6.65 -4.24 7.53
C ALA A 333 -5.42 -4.32 6.63
N MET A 334 -4.74 -3.20 6.48
CA MET A 334 -3.56 -3.07 5.64
C MET A 334 -2.41 -2.53 6.46
N ARG A 335 -1.22 -3.06 6.24
CA ARG A 335 0.00 -2.47 6.75
C ARG A 335 0.51 -1.44 5.76
N ILE A 336 0.78 -0.25 6.26
CA ILE A 336 1.40 0.82 5.50
C ILE A 336 2.71 1.21 6.17
N PRO A 337 3.77 1.58 5.42
CA PRO A 337 5.07 1.92 5.99
C PRO A 337 5.04 3.20 6.84
N GLY A 338 4.08 4.10 6.58
CA GLY A 338 3.90 5.34 7.34
C GLY A 338 2.61 6.05 6.98
N ILE A 339 2.19 6.98 7.83
CA ILE A 339 0.96 7.78 7.67
C ILE A 339 1.24 9.25 7.39
N PHE A 340 2.50 9.62 7.32
CA PHE A 340 2.93 11.00 7.15
C PHE A 340 3.42 11.26 5.73
N PRO A 341 3.34 12.52 5.29
CA PRO A 341 4.01 12.97 4.09
C PRO A 341 5.49 12.59 4.15
N ILE A 342 6.12 12.53 3.01
CA ILE A 342 7.51 12.08 2.88
C ILE A 342 8.40 12.89 3.82
N ALA A 343 9.08 12.18 4.70
CA ALA A 343 10.11 12.77 5.53
C ALA A 343 11.41 12.85 4.73
N TYR A 344 11.90 14.04 4.50
CA TYR A 344 13.20 14.26 3.88
C TYR A 344 13.92 15.46 4.48
N SER A 345 15.23 15.48 4.34
CA SER A 345 16.09 16.60 4.76
C SER A 345 16.68 17.28 3.56
N LEU A 346 16.66 18.60 3.58
CA LEU A 346 17.30 19.48 2.59
C LEU A 346 18.33 20.31 3.33
N ILE A 347 19.61 20.14 2.95
CA ILE A 347 20.75 20.79 3.62
C ILE A 347 21.59 21.49 2.58
N PHE A 348 21.94 22.73 2.85
CA PHE A 348 22.92 23.49 2.10
C PHE A 348 24.17 23.64 2.97
N PRO A 349 25.24 22.85 2.73
CA PRO A 349 26.40 22.83 3.61
C PRO A 349 27.15 24.16 3.72
N GLN A 350 27.01 25.00 2.71
CA GLN A 350 27.67 26.32 2.63
C GLN A 350 26.92 27.41 3.41
N PHE A 351 25.76 27.09 4.01
CA PHE A 351 25.05 28.03 4.87
C PHE A 351 25.68 28.08 6.27
N GLU A 352 26.24 29.22 6.64
CA GLU A 352 26.64 29.52 8.01
C GLU A 352 25.57 30.37 8.70
N ASN A 353 24.86 29.80 9.66
CA ASN A 353 24.04 30.48 10.71
C ASN A 353 23.08 31.60 10.29
N SER A 354 22.87 31.89 9.01
CA SER A 354 21.94 32.90 8.52
C SER A 354 21.16 32.39 7.33
N LEU A 355 19.84 32.27 7.47
CA LEU A 355 18.94 31.62 6.53
C LEU A 355 18.64 32.39 5.24
N SER A 356 19.18 33.58 5.04
CA SER A 356 18.83 34.42 3.89
C SER A 356 19.97 34.75 2.95
N GLN A 357 21.20 34.57 3.37
CA GLN A 357 22.38 34.91 2.57
C GLN A 357 23.53 33.96 2.86
N MET A 358 24.22 33.48 1.80
CA MET A 358 25.46 32.74 1.92
C MET A 358 26.55 33.37 1.07
N THR A 359 27.81 33.20 1.47
CA THR A 359 28.96 33.57 0.67
C THR A 359 29.61 32.31 0.12
N ILE A 360 29.76 32.23 -1.21
CA ILE A 360 30.38 31.10 -1.90
C ILE A 360 31.67 31.57 -2.51
N GLU A 361 32.78 30.85 -2.24
CA GLU A 361 34.09 31.06 -2.82
C GLU A 361 34.45 29.98 -3.86
N THR A 362 33.56 29.02 -4.05
CA THR A 362 33.65 27.89 -4.98
C THR A 362 32.91 28.17 -6.27
N ASP A 363 33.07 27.30 -7.26
CA ASP A 363 32.37 27.36 -8.55
C ASP A 363 31.08 26.51 -8.58
N VAL A 364 30.60 26.08 -7.41
CA VAL A 364 29.47 25.17 -7.28
C VAL A 364 28.63 25.49 -6.04
N LEU A 365 27.32 25.38 -6.16
CA LEU A 365 26.37 25.35 -5.05
C LEU A 365 26.10 23.89 -4.67
N GLU A 366 26.32 23.55 -3.42
CA GLU A 366 26.10 22.20 -2.88
C GLU A 366 24.75 22.10 -2.19
N VAL A 367 24.01 21.02 -2.49
CA VAL A 367 22.72 20.70 -1.86
C VAL A 367 22.70 19.22 -1.52
N LEU A 368 22.51 18.89 -0.24
CA LEU A 368 22.31 17.51 0.19
C LEU A 368 20.82 17.27 0.42
N ILE A 369 20.33 16.19 -0.14
CA ILE A 369 18.93 15.77 0.03
C ILE A 369 18.95 14.33 0.53
N LYS A 370 18.29 14.10 1.66
CA LYS A 370 18.17 12.78 2.27
C LYS A 370 16.71 12.36 2.32
N ASN A 371 16.41 11.18 1.81
CA ASN A 371 15.15 10.52 2.05
C ASN A 371 15.18 9.92 3.47
N ASN A 372 14.42 10.51 4.41
CA ASN A 372 14.30 10.00 5.78
C ASN A 372 13.11 9.03 5.93
N GLY A 373 12.37 8.77 4.84
CA GLY A 373 11.25 7.83 4.79
C GLY A 373 11.70 6.38 4.66
N ASP A 374 10.75 5.47 4.77
CA ASP A 374 10.97 4.02 4.77
C ASP A 374 10.80 3.36 3.38
N TYR A 375 10.65 4.15 2.33
CA TYR A 375 10.46 3.67 0.95
C TYR A 375 11.18 4.54 -0.07
N THR A 376 11.42 3.97 -1.25
CA THR A 376 12.01 4.66 -2.41
C THR A 376 11.12 5.79 -2.89
N GLN A 377 11.69 6.97 -3.15
CA GLN A 377 10.97 8.17 -3.55
C GLN A 377 11.64 8.87 -4.72
N LEU A 378 10.84 9.26 -5.70
CA LEU A 378 11.23 10.17 -6.77
C LEU A 378 11.01 11.62 -6.33
N PHE A 379 12.04 12.44 -6.48
CA PHE A 379 12.03 13.87 -6.19
C PHE A 379 12.24 14.66 -7.48
N ASN A 380 11.35 15.58 -7.78
CA ASN A 380 11.56 16.61 -8.79
C ASN A 380 12.08 17.87 -8.11
N TYR A 381 12.93 18.62 -8.75
CA TYR A 381 13.39 19.89 -8.22
C TYR A 381 13.60 20.93 -9.32
N THR A 382 13.45 22.19 -8.94
CA THR A 382 13.76 23.35 -9.78
C THR A 382 14.75 24.26 -9.09
N LEU A 383 15.61 24.87 -9.88
CA LEU A 383 16.52 25.94 -9.47
C LEU A 383 16.20 27.17 -10.32
N ASP A 384 15.62 28.18 -9.72
CA ASP A 384 15.38 29.48 -10.35
C ASP A 384 16.40 30.49 -9.83
N VAL A 385 17.15 31.09 -10.74
CA VAL A 385 18.22 32.02 -10.41
C VAL A 385 18.04 33.37 -11.12
N ASN A 386 18.25 34.44 -10.36
CA ASN A 386 18.35 35.79 -10.90
C ASN A 386 19.70 36.37 -10.52
N GLN A 387 20.51 36.74 -11.52
CA GLN A 387 21.78 37.38 -11.27
C GLN A 387 21.59 38.78 -10.70
N ASN A 388 22.29 39.11 -9.63
CA ASN A 388 22.30 40.41 -9.01
C ASN A 388 23.73 41.05 -9.07
N GLN A 389 23.93 42.20 -8.43
CA GLN A 389 25.20 42.93 -8.51
C GLN A 389 26.42 42.22 -7.89
N ASN A 390 26.15 41.29 -6.95
CA ASN A 390 27.20 40.66 -6.14
C ASN A 390 27.17 39.13 -6.22
N GLY A 391 26.28 38.55 -7.04
CA GLY A 391 26.07 37.10 -7.16
C GLY A 391 24.67 36.77 -7.67
N TYR A 392 23.89 36.01 -6.91
CA TYR A 392 22.59 35.48 -7.35
C TYR A 392 21.53 35.54 -6.24
N ASP A 393 20.28 35.77 -6.63
CA ASP A 393 19.11 35.43 -5.84
C ASP A 393 18.56 34.10 -6.35
N VAL A 394 18.42 33.14 -5.46
CA VAL A 394 18.13 31.74 -5.78
C VAL A 394 16.83 31.31 -5.10
N VAL A 395 16.00 30.61 -5.86
CA VAL A 395 14.85 29.85 -5.35
C VAL A 395 15.08 28.39 -5.73
N PHE A 396 15.24 27.55 -4.73
CA PHE A 396 15.34 26.10 -4.89
C PHE A 396 14.03 25.47 -4.39
N THR A 397 13.36 24.73 -5.27
CA THR A 397 12.13 24.02 -4.92
C THR A 397 12.36 22.54 -5.16
N ILE A 398 11.96 21.70 -4.18
CA ILE A 398 11.95 20.24 -4.29
C ILE A 398 10.54 19.72 -4.05
N ILE A 399 10.09 18.83 -4.93
CA ILE A 399 8.73 18.29 -4.93
C ILE A 399 8.85 16.77 -4.99
N PRO A 400 8.44 16.04 -3.95
CA PRO A 400 8.26 14.59 -4.04
C PRO A 400 7.15 14.27 -5.06
N GLU A 401 7.39 13.40 -6.03
CA GLU A 401 6.48 13.18 -7.16
C GLU A 401 5.06 12.81 -6.74
N HIS A 402 4.95 11.93 -5.76
CA HIS A 402 3.65 11.44 -5.29
C HIS A 402 3.09 12.21 -4.08
N HIS A 403 3.80 13.23 -3.63
CA HIS A 403 3.42 14.08 -2.50
C HIS A 403 3.73 15.55 -2.80
N PRO A 404 3.04 16.14 -3.78
CA PRO A 404 3.27 17.55 -4.13
C PRO A 404 3.03 18.50 -2.94
N ASP A 405 2.16 18.11 -2.01
CA ASP A 405 1.89 18.89 -0.78
C ASP A 405 3.08 18.89 0.21
N SER A 406 4.07 18.00 -0.02
CA SER A 406 5.35 17.98 0.71
C SER A 406 6.43 18.82 0.03
N GLU A 407 6.05 19.71 -0.88
CA GLU A 407 6.94 20.68 -1.53
C GLU A 407 7.72 21.50 -0.50
N LYS A 408 8.99 21.71 -0.78
CA LYS A 408 9.84 22.59 0.01
C LYS A 408 10.53 23.61 -0.89
N THR A 409 10.20 24.86 -0.70
CA THR A 409 10.85 25.98 -1.37
C THR A 409 11.76 26.72 -0.40
N VAL A 410 13.00 26.93 -0.80
CA VAL A 410 14.01 27.70 -0.06
C VAL A 410 14.51 28.84 -0.93
N SER A 411 14.38 30.07 -0.45
CA SER A 411 14.84 31.27 -1.15
C SER A 411 15.99 31.91 -0.39
N PHE A 412 17.08 32.23 -1.08
CA PHE A 412 18.28 32.83 -0.49
C PHE A 412 19.09 33.62 -1.51
N SER A 413 19.97 34.48 -1.02
CA SER A 413 20.93 35.20 -1.86
C SER A 413 22.33 34.62 -1.72
N ILE A 414 23.02 34.48 -2.83
CA ILE A 414 24.43 34.08 -2.89
C ILE A 414 25.29 35.32 -3.15
N VAL A 415 26.30 35.51 -2.32
CA VAL A 415 27.40 36.45 -2.58
C VAL A 415 28.56 35.66 -3.12
N ASP A 416 29.02 36.01 -4.33
CA ASP A 416 30.17 35.42 -5.02
C ASP A 416 31.24 36.50 -5.26
N PRO A 417 32.11 36.75 -4.27
CA PRO A 417 33.12 37.81 -4.35
C PRO A 417 34.14 37.61 -5.46
N ASN A 418 34.35 36.36 -5.86
CA ASN A 418 35.36 35.99 -6.85
C ASN A 418 34.79 35.81 -8.25
N ASN A 419 33.46 35.88 -8.38
CA ASN A 419 32.69 35.62 -9.61
C ASN A 419 33.06 34.26 -10.24
N ASN A 420 33.17 33.23 -9.38
CA ASN A 420 33.51 31.87 -9.78
C ASN A 420 32.29 31.03 -10.09
N LEU A 421 31.20 31.33 -9.42
CA LEU A 421 29.95 30.59 -9.55
C LEU A 421 29.22 31.02 -10.84
N SER A 422 28.68 30.04 -11.56
CA SER A 422 27.80 30.28 -12.71
C SER A 422 26.59 29.40 -12.58
N LEU A 423 25.44 29.99 -12.27
CA LEU A 423 24.16 29.31 -12.14
C LEU A 423 23.23 29.71 -13.26
N GLU A 424 22.42 28.75 -13.70
CA GLU A 424 21.31 28.92 -14.65
C GLU A 424 20.06 28.28 -14.09
N ASN A 425 18.88 28.67 -14.60
CA ASN A 425 17.62 28.03 -14.29
C ASN A 425 17.69 26.56 -14.73
N TYR A 426 17.21 25.68 -13.86
CA TYR A 426 17.33 24.27 -14.09
C TYR A 426 16.16 23.48 -13.47
N GLU A 427 15.78 22.40 -14.12
CA GLU A 427 14.76 21.46 -13.65
C GLU A 427 15.23 20.02 -13.89
N SER A 428 15.08 19.14 -12.90
CA SER A 428 15.39 17.71 -13.01
C SER A 428 14.73 16.91 -11.88
N GLY A 429 14.95 15.59 -11.90
CA GLY A 429 14.50 14.66 -10.87
C GLY A 429 15.54 13.57 -10.60
N PHE A 430 15.41 12.92 -9.45
CA PHE A 430 16.22 11.79 -9.02
C PHE A 430 15.42 10.91 -8.07
N THR A 431 15.77 9.63 -7.99
CA THR A 431 15.17 8.68 -7.07
C THR A 431 16.12 8.41 -5.91
N LEU A 432 15.60 8.39 -4.68
CA LEU A 432 16.34 7.99 -3.48
C LEU A 432 15.66 6.82 -2.79
N ASP A 433 16.42 5.82 -2.46
CA ASP A 433 15.97 4.73 -1.59
C ASP A 433 15.80 5.20 -0.13
N SER A 434 15.18 4.36 0.69
CA SER A 434 15.02 4.62 2.12
C SER A 434 16.37 4.94 2.76
N ASN A 435 16.41 6.06 3.51
CA ASN A 435 17.60 6.58 4.19
C ASN A 435 18.79 6.97 3.29
N GLU A 436 18.64 6.94 1.98
CA GLU A 436 19.65 7.34 1.03
C GLU A 436 19.82 8.87 1.00
N THR A 437 21.06 9.32 0.72
CA THR A 437 21.40 10.74 0.57
C THR A 437 22.03 10.97 -0.78
N ILE A 438 21.61 12.01 -1.48
CA ILE A 438 22.24 12.50 -2.70
C ILE A 438 22.87 13.86 -2.44
N GLU A 439 24.04 14.10 -3.05
CA GLU A 439 24.70 15.39 -3.08
C GLU A 439 24.62 15.96 -4.49
N LEU A 440 23.97 17.11 -4.62
CA LEU A 440 23.85 17.83 -5.88
C LEU A 440 24.87 18.96 -5.93
N PHE A 441 25.65 18.97 -7.01
CA PHE A 441 26.60 20.05 -7.33
C PHE A 441 26.04 20.87 -8.50
N LEU A 442 25.55 22.06 -8.20
CA LEU A 442 24.86 22.92 -9.16
C LEU A 442 25.80 23.98 -9.71
N ASN A 443 26.04 23.96 -11.02
CA ASN A 443 26.74 24.99 -11.78
C ASN A 443 26.26 24.98 -13.25
N SER A 444 26.61 26.00 -14.04
CA SER A 444 26.19 26.13 -15.44
C SER A 444 26.79 25.11 -16.40
N ALA A 445 27.87 24.43 -16.02
CA ALA A 445 28.66 23.63 -16.96
C ALA A 445 28.32 22.13 -16.92
N SER A 446 27.78 21.63 -15.86
CA SER A 446 27.32 20.23 -15.74
C SER A 446 26.64 19.98 -14.40
N MET A 447 25.43 19.47 -14.43
CA MET A 447 25.01 18.67 -13.30
C MET A 447 25.77 17.36 -13.32
N LYS A 448 26.66 17.21 -12.37
CA LYS A 448 27.12 15.89 -11.98
C LYS A 448 26.28 15.48 -10.80
N ILE A 449 25.33 14.58 -11.03
CA ILE A 449 24.94 13.63 -10.00
C ILE A 449 26.25 12.85 -9.77
N ASN A 450 26.97 13.18 -8.72
CA ASN A 450 27.88 12.21 -8.18
C ASN A 450 26.97 11.15 -7.54
N GLU A 451 26.70 10.07 -8.26
CA GLU A 451 26.57 8.76 -7.65
C GLU A 451 27.94 8.41 -7.01
N ASN A 452 28.42 9.27 -6.16
CA ASN A 452 29.28 8.82 -5.12
C ASN A 452 28.29 8.12 -4.18
N GLU A 453 28.24 6.79 -4.21
CA GLU A 453 28.39 6.13 -2.95
C GLU A 453 29.22 7.13 -2.10
N LEU A 454 28.61 7.76 -1.10
CA LEU A 454 29.37 8.12 0.07
C LEU A 454 30.01 6.79 0.44
N ILE A 455 31.22 6.58 -0.05
CA ILE A 455 32.05 5.52 0.45
C ILE A 455 32.25 5.98 1.89
N SER A 456 31.29 5.59 2.74
CA SER A 456 31.53 5.61 4.15
C SER A 456 32.80 4.82 4.27
N ASN A 457 33.87 5.47 4.70
CA ASN A 457 35.15 4.81 4.88
C ASN A 457 35.02 3.67 5.90
N PHE A 458 33.79 3.51 6.44
CA PHE A 458 33.42 2.41 7.32
C PHE A 458 31.94 2.01 7.11
N SER A 459 31.58 0.80 7.53
CA SER A 459 30.21 0.29 7.59
C SER A 459 30.00 -0.43 8.91
N LEU A 460 28.96 -0.03 9.66
CA LEU A 460 28.58 -0.63 10.94
C LEU A 460 27.54 -1.74 10.70
N GLY A 461 27.94 -2.98 10.86
CA GLY A 461 27.09 -4.15 10.70
C GLY A 461 25.95 -4.20 11.75
N ALA A 462 24.94 -5.01 11.47
CA ALA A 462 23.82 -5.22 12.39
C ALA A 462 24.31 -5.86 13.71
N PRO A 463 23.94 -5.29 14.87
CA PRO A 463 24.33 -5.84 16.18
C PRO A 463 23.74 -7.23 16.45
N TYR A 464 24.54 -8.13 17.03
CA TYR A 464 24.10 -9.48 17.35
C TYR A 464 24.64 -10.01 18.70
N PRO A 465 23.81 -10.81 19.45
CA PRO A 465 22.38 -10.95 19.27
C PRO A 465 21.64 -9.63 19.53
N ASN A 466 20.53 -9.40 18.85
CA ASN A 466 19.66 -8.26 19.12
C ASN A 466 18.19 -8.72 18.96
N PRO A 467 17.40 -8.81 20.04
CA PRO A 467 17.70 -8.39 21.44
C PRO A 467 18.83 -9.17 22.13
N PHE A 468 19.47 -8.56 23.14
CA PHE A 468 20.64 -9.12 23.83
C PHE A 468 20.53 -9.15 25.36
N ASN A 469 21.32 -10.05 26.00
CA ASN A 469 21.43 -10.16 27.46
C ASN A 469 22.74 -10.85 27.87
N PRO A 470 23.64 -10.23 28.58
CA PRO A 470 23.84 -8.78 28.73
C PRO A 470 24.83 -8.23 27.72
N GLN A 471 25.29 -9.02 26.74
CA GLN A 471 26.34 -8.68 25.79
C GLN A 471 25.84 -8.68 24.33
N VAL A 472 26.22 -7.67 23.57
CA VAL A 472 25.95 -7.53 22.14
C VAL A 472 27.27 -7.26 21.44
N ASN A 473 27.43 -7.83 20.23
CA ASN A 473 28.56 -7.57 19.34
C ASN A 473 28.09 -6.78 18.14
N PHE A 474 28.97 -6.05 17.53
CA PHE A 474 28.76 -5.39 16.25
C PHE A 474 30.07 -5.35 15.46
N ASP A 475 29.94 -5.62 14.17
CA ASP A 475 31.07 -5.65 13.26
C ASP A 475 31.22 -4.30 12.56
N LEU A 476 32.45 -3.86 12.40
CA LEU A 476 32.81 -2.63 11.70
C LEU A 476 33.78 -2.97 10.58
N THR A 477 33.44 -2.60 9.36
CA THR A 477 34.33 -2.71 8.21
C THR A 477 34.90 -1.33 7.89
N ILE A 478 36.21 -1.20 7.83
CA ILE A 478 36.94 0.03 7.51
C ILE A 478 37.53 -0.15 6.11
N SER A 479 37.20 0.76 5.19
CA SER A 479 37.66 0.73 3.81
C SER A 479 38.97 1.52 3.59
N THR A 480 39.20 2.54 4.44
CA THR A 480 40.46 3.34 4.45
C THR A 480 40.78 3.71 5.89
N MET A 481 42.04 3.99 6.21
CA MET A 481 42.45 4.40 7.56
C MET A 481 41.67 5.63 8.02
N GLU A 482 40.97 5.52 9.16
CA GLU A 482 40.03 6.54 9.65
C GLU A 482 40.11 6.66 11.18
N GLU A 483 39.87 7.87 11.71
CA GLU A 483 39.67 8.08 13.15
C GLU A 483 38.20 7.82 13.50
N ILE A 484 37.97 6.80 14.33
CA ILE A 484 36.65 6.28 14.64
C ILE A 484 36.34 6.51 16.11
N GLU A 485 35.12 6.98 16.40
CA GLU A 485 34.55 6.98 17.74
C GLU A 485 33.27 6.12 17.75
N ILE A 486 33.19 5.16 18.70
CA ILE A 486 32.01 4.30 18.87
C ILE A 486 31.43 4.53 20.27
N ASN A 487 30.19 5.01 20.32
CA ASN A 487 29.50 5.35 21.54
C ASN A 487 28.15 4.66 21.66
N ILE A 488 27.73 4.41 22.90
CA ILE A 488 26.36 3.98 23.22
C ILE A 488 25.60 5.15 23.79
N TYR A 489 24.37 5.37 23.31
CA TYR A 489 23.46 6.41 23.80
C TYR A 489 22.14 5.81 24.28
N ASP A 490 21.50 6.46 25.24
CA ASP A 490 20.10 6.21 25.57
C ASP A 490 19.15 6.95 24.60
N LEU A 491 17.84 6.73 24.73
CA LEU A 491 16.84 7.39 23.87
C LEU A 491 16.72 8.89 24.10
N GLN A 492 17.27 9.44 25.20
CA GLN A 492 17.32 10.87 25.47
C GLN A 492 18.56 11.52 24.86
N GLY A 493 19.43 10.72 24.23
CA GLY A 493 20.67 11.19 23.62
C GLY A 493 21.83 11.35 24.61
N HIS A 494 21.70 10.85 25.85
CA HIS A 494 22.82 10.86 26.78
C HIS A 494 23.77 9.72 26.45
N LYS A 495 25.06 10.03 26.42
CA LYS A 495 26.11 9.04 26.22
C LYS A 495 26.18 8.12 27.44
N VAL A 496 25.96 6.83 27.21
CA VAL A 496 25.96 5.77 28.22
C VAL A 496 27.38 5.22 28.41
N GLU A 497 28.07 4.93 27.31
CA GLU A 497 29.41 4.36 27.31
C GLU A 497 30.16 4.71 26.02
N ASN A 498 31.49 4.83 26.11
CA ASN A 498 32.37 4.90 24.93
C ASN A 498 33.00 3.51 24.76
N ILE A 499 32.82 2.92 23.60
CA ILE A 499 33.33 1.57 23.25
C ILE A 499 34.71 1.65 22.65
N TYR A 500 34.93 2.63 21.79
CA TYR A 500 36.21 2.82 21.08
C TYR A 500 36.41 4.29 20.71
N SER A 501 37.66 4.73 20.70
CA SER A 501 38.07 6.02 20.15
C SER A 501 39.52 5.93 19.69
N GLY A 502 39.78 6.14 18.41
CA GLY A 502 41.13 6.14 17.84
C GLY A 502 41.17 5.78 16.35
N MET A 503 42.37 5.71 15.82
CA MET A 503 42.63 5.35 14.41
C MET A 503 42.45 3.86 14.18
N LEU A 504 41.70 3.49 13.15
CA LEU A 504 41.61 2.13 12.62
C LEU A 504 42.18 2.08 11.19
N LEU A 505 42.90 1.01 10.89
CA LEU A 505 43.39 0.73 9.54
C LEU A 505 42.28 0.04 8.72
N GLU A 506 42.47 -0.04 7.41
CA GLU A 506 41.63 -0.87 6.54
C GLU A 506 41.54 -2.30 7.11
N GLY A 507 40.30 -2.81 7.27
CA GLY A 507 40.05 -4.14 7.85
C GLY A 507 38.65 -4.31 8.42
N GLN A 508 38.43 -5.51 8.98
CA GLN A 508 37.19 -5.85 9.69
C GLN A 508 37.49 -5.96 11.19
N TYR A 509 36.65 -5.36 12.01
CA TYR A 509 36.78 -5.30 13.45
C TYR A 509 35.45 -5.73 14.08
N THR A 510 35.53 -6.40 15.23
CA THR A 510 34.36 -6.72 16.05
C THR A 510 34.50 -6.05 17.40
N PHE A 511 33.50 -5.29 17.77
CA PHE A 511 33.40 -4.65 19.08
C PHE A 511 32.27 -5.29 19.88
N ASP A 512 32.35 -5.21 21.21
CA ASP A 512 31.32 -5.70 22.08
C ASP A 512 30.94 -4.69 23.17
N TRP A 513 29.69 -4.74 23.58
CA TRP A 513 29.18 -3.99 24.71
C TRP A 513 28.58 -4.93 25.76
N ASN A 514 28.98 -4.77 27.02
CA ASN A 514 28.48 -5.56 28.14
C ASN A 514 27.65 -4.69 29.09
N ALA A 515 26.35 -4.74 28.96
CA ALA A 515 25.37 -3.91 29.63
C ALA A 515 24.90 -4.48 30.99
N ARG A 516 25.72 -5.25 31.72
CA ARG A 516 25.32 -5.92 32.99
C ARG A 516 24.66 -4.98 33.99
N ASN A 517 25.15 -3.75 34.09
CA ASN A 517 24.71 -2.78 35.10
C ASN A 517 23.75 -1.72 34.49
N ILE A 518 23.35 -1.87 33.26
CA ILE A 518 22.49 -0.96 32.56
C ILE A 518 21.05 -1.50 32.62
N SER A 519 20.04 -0.63 32.67
CA SER A 519 18.63 -1.01 32.72
C SER A 519 18.17 -1.64 31.40
N THR A 520 17.19 -2.56 31.47
CA THR A 520 16.47 -3.02 30.28
C THR A 520 15.92 -1.81 29.49
N GLY A 521 16.10 -1.80 28.20
CA GLY A 521 15.69 -0.66 27.37
C GLY A 521 16.29 -0.68 25.98
N ILE A 522 15.98 0.37 25.24
CA ILE A 522 16.50 0.62 23.89
C ILE A 522 17.70 1.54 23.99
N TYR A 523 18.75 1.19 23.27
CA TYR A 523 19.99 1.97 23.16
C TYR A 523 20.38 2.12 21.71
N ILE A 524 21.25 3.07 21.41
CA ILE A 524 21.77 3.35 20.08
C ILE A 524 23.30 3.19 20.14
N VAL A 525 23.82 2.28 19.31
CA VAL A 525 25.24 2.25 18.96
C VAL A 525 25.45 3.27 17.87
N ARG A 526 26.34 4.22 18.09
CA ARG A 526 26.75 5.22 17.10
C ARG A 526 28.23 5.08 16.82
N CYS A 527 28.57 4.87 15.56
CA CYS A 527 29.92 4.91 15.04
C CYS A 527 30.08 6.20 14.24
N GLU A 528 31.10 7.00 14.53
CA GLU A 528 31.28 8.29 13.91
C GLU A 528 32.74 8.61 13.60
N THR A 529 32.94 9.38 12.53
CA THR A 529 34.18 10.08 12.17
C THR A 529 33.95 11.59 12.24
N GLU A 530 34.93 12.39 11.87
CA GLU A 530 34.75 13.85 11.76
C GLU A 530 33.62 14.25 10.80
N ASN A 531 33.40 13.47 9.73
CA ASN A 531 32.51 13.83 8.63
C ASN A 531 31.29 12.89 8.43
N TYR A 532 31.26 11.73 9.11
CA TYR A 532 30.22 10.74 8.87
C TYR A 532 29.84 9.98 10.15
N SER A 533 28.58 9.53 10.27
CA SER A 533 28.15 8.69 11.38
C SER A 533 27.11 7.66 10.94
N GLU A 534 27.24 6.44 11.46
CA GLU A 534 26.22 5.37 11.37
C GLU A 534 25.65 5.03 12.73
N ASN A 535 24.37 4.68 12.77
CA ASN A 535 23.66 4.35 14.01
C ASN A 535 22.96 2.99 13.86
N GLN A 536 23.02 2.17 14.92
CA GLN A 536 22.29 0.91 15.01
C GLN A 536 21.51 0.84 16.33
N LYS A 537 20.27 0.35 16.25
CA LYS A 537 19.38 0.22 17.40
C LYS A 537 19.58 -1.13 18.07
N ILE A 538 19.72 -1.15 19.39
CA ILE A 538 19.91 -2.37 20.18
C ILE A 538 18.91 -2.45 21.35
N PHE A 539 18.48 -3.67 21.65
CA PHE A 539 17.45 -3.95 22.63
C PHE A 539 18.04 -4.80 23.76
N LEU A 540 18.26 -4.21 24.93
CA LEU A 540 18.68 -4.93 26.12
C LEU A 540 17.49 -5.51 26.86
N ILE A 541 17.47 -6.83 27.03
CA ILE A 541 16.46 -7.58 27.78
C ILE A 541 17.17 -8.29 28.94
N LYS A 542 16.71 -8.09 30.17
CA LYS A 542 17.21 -8.79 31.35
C LYS A 542 16.24 -9.83 31.84
#